data_832f8132e0d7b03bff7498b06bfba342
#
_entry.id   832f8132e0d7b03bff7498b06bfba342
#
_cell.length_a   1.000
_cell.length_b   1.000
_cell.length_c   1.000
_cell.angle_alpha   90.00
_cell.angle_beta   90.00
_cell.angle_gamma   90.00
#
_symmetry.space_group_name_H-M   'P 1'
#
loop_
_entity.id
_entity.type
_entity.pdbx_description
1 polymer ?
#
loop_
_entity_poly.entity_id
_entity_poly.type
_entity_poly.pdbx_seq_one_letter_code
_entity_poly.pdbx_strand_id
1 'polypeptide(L)'
;MFEKLKQLKELKSLQDKLVEEKAEVEKSGVRVVVNGKMEVEEIKLNSELSREEQEKITKECLNEAIKKVQIVAAKKMSEMTGFGL
;
A
#
# COMPACT_ATOMS: atom_id res chain seq x y z
N MET A 1 -29.46 0.86 -15.91
CA MET A 1 -29.25 -0.11 -14.84
C MET A 1 -28.05 -1.01 -15.05
N PHE A 2 -27.85 -1.54 -16.24
CA PHE A 2 -26.69 -2.39 -16.53
C PHE A 2 -25.35 -1.66 -16.42
N GLU A 3 -25.34 -0.37 -16.75
CA GLU A 3 -24.11 0.43 -16.69
C GLU A 3 -23.58 0.59 -15.26
N LYS A 4 -24.48 0.77 -14.27
CA LYS A 4 -24.06 0.87 -12.87
C LYS A 4 -23.46 -0.42 -12.34
N LEU A 5 -24.05 -1.56 -12.71
CA LEU A 5 -23.53 -2.86 -12.31
C LEU A 5 -22.15 -3.13 -12.93
N LYS A 6 -21.98 -2.72 -14.19
CA LYS A 6 -20.71 -2.86 -14.90
C LYS A 6 -19.63 -2.00 -14.22
N GLN A 7 -19.97 -0.75 -13.86
CA GLN A 7 -19.05 0.15 -13.17
C GLN A 7 -18.66 -0.40 -11.79
N LEU A 8 -19.61 -0.97 -11.05
CA LEU A 8 -19.33 -1.58 -9.74
C LEU A 8 -18.39 -2.77 -9.87
N LYS A 9 -18.57 -3.60 -10.89
CA LYS A 9 -17.67 -4.73 -11.16
C LYS A 9 -16.27 -4.26 -11.52
N GLU A 10 -16.16 -3.21 -12.32
CA GLU A 10 -14.88 -2.62 -12.72
C GLU A 10 -14.15 -2.03 -11.51
N LEU A 11 -14.89 -1.32 -10.63
CA LEU A 11 -14.33 -0.77 -9.40
C LEU A 11 -13.83 -1.87 -8.47
N LYS A 12 -14.61 -2.94 -8.31
CA LYS A 12 -14.20 -4.06 -7.46
C LYS A 12 -12.96 -4.74 -8.01
N SER A 13 -12.93 -4.96 -9.32
CA SER A 13 -11.77 -5.56 -10.00
C SER A 13 -10.52 -4.71 -9.80
N LEU A 14 -10.65 -3.37 -9.92
CA LEU A 14 -9.58 -2.44 -9.68
C LEU A 14 -9.08 -2.52 -8.25
N GLN A 15 -9.99 -2.52 -7.27
CA GLN A 15 -9.63 -2.63 -5.87
C GLN A 15 -8.92 -3.95 -5.56
N ASP A 16 -9.40 -5.07 -6.12
CA ASP A 16 -8.79 -6.38 -5.93
C ASP A 16 -7.34 -6.39 -6.46
N LYS A 17 -7.11 -5.73 -7.58
CA LYS A 17 -5.77 -5.62 -8.15
C LYS A 17 -4.87 -4.69 -7.34
N LEU A 18 -5.44 -3.61 -6.80
CA LEU A 18 -4.67 -2.69 -5.95
C LEU A 18 -4.23 -3.37 -4.65
N VAL A 19 -5.04 -4.27 -4.11
CA VAL A 19 -4.66 -5.03 -2.91
C VAL A 19 -3.43 -5.91 -3.17
N GLU A 20 -3.27 -6.40 -4.39
CA GLU A 20 -2.11 -7.22 -4.77
C GLU A 20 -0.82 -6.41 -4.83
N GLU A 21 -0.92 -5.10 -5.06
CA GLU A 21 0.24 -4.22 -5.06
C GLU A 21 0.63 -3.91 -3.62
N LYS A 22 1.88 -4.17 -3.28
CA LYS A 22 2.38 -4.01 -1.90
C LYS A 22 3.71 -3.30 -1.90
N ALA A 23 3.91 -2.50 -0.86
CA ALA A 23 5.20 -1.92 -0.55
C ALA A 23 5.67 -2.43 0.81
N GLU A 24 6.90 -2.89 0.85
CA GLU A 24 7.53 -3.41 2.05
C GLU A 24 8.73 -2.54 2.39
N VAL A 25 8.82 -2.11 3.64
CA VAL A 25 9.94 -1.34 4.14
C VAL A 25 10.45 -1.97 5.43
N GLU A 26 11.75 -2.16 5.51
CA GLU A 26 12.39 -2.68 6.71
C GLU A 26 13.56 -1.79 7.09
N LYS A 27 13.60 -1.38 8.36
CA LYS A 27 14.69 -0.58 8.92
C LYS A 27 14.94 -1.04 10.36
N SER A 28 16.19 -1.31 10.68
CA SER A 28 16.59 -1.72 12.04
C SER A 28 15.75 -2.86 12.61
N GLY A 29 15.32 -3.79 11.76
CA GLY A 29 14.52 -4.93 12.17
C GLY A 29 13.02 -4.65 12.31
N VAL A 30 12.57 -3.42 12.06
CA VAL A 30 11.15 -3.06 11.99
C VAL A 30 10.70 -3.21 10.55
N ARG A 31 9.63 -3.96 10.34
CA ARG A 31 9.10 -4.24 9.00
C ARG A 31 7.65 -3.77 8.90
N VAL A 32 7.33 -3.08 7.80
CA VAL A 32 5.98 -2.60 7.52
C VAL A 32 5.61 -2.98 6.09
N VAL A 33 4.38 -3.47 5.91
CA VAL A 33 3.83 -3.78 4.59
C VAL A 33 2.51 -3.03 4.43
N VAL A 34 2.39 -2.29 3.34
CA VAL A 34 1.17 -1.53 2.99
C VAL A 34 0.74 -1.93 1.58
N ASN A 35 -0.57 -2.10 1.36
CA ASN A 35 -1.09 -2.46 0.04
C ASN A 35 -1.57 -1.23 -0.74
N GLY A 36 -1.96 -1.45 -1.99
CA GLY A 36 -2.39 -0.38 -2.89
C GLY A 36 -3.70 0.32 -2.50
N LYS A 37 -4.44 -0.24 -1.56
CA LYS A 37 -5.61 0.39 -0.97
C LYS A 37 -5.26 1.25 0.25
N MET A 38 -3.96 1.43 0.51
CA MET A 38 -3.45 2.18 1.68
C MET A 38 -3.79 1.50 3.01
N GLU A 39 -3.92 0.19 3.00
CA GLU A 39 -4.12 -0.58 4.22
C GLU A 39 -2.79 -1.15 4.70
N VAL A 40 -2.52 -1.05 5.99
CA VAL A 40 -1.35 -1.67 6.59
C VAL A 40 -1.65 -3.15 6.78
N GLU A 41 -0.89 -4.02 6.13
CA GLU A 41 -1.09 -5.46 6.22
C GLU A 41 -0.23 -6.11 7.30
N GLU A 42 0.93 -5.54 7.58
CA GLU A 42 1.85 -6.11 8.54
C GLU A 42 2.69 -5.03 9.18
N ILE A 43 2.87 -5.14 10.48
CA ILE A 43 3.87 -4.38 11.24
C ILE A 43 4.61 -5.38 12.13
N LYS A 44 5.92 -5.43 11.97
CA LYS A 44 6.78 -6.26 12.82
C LYS A 44 7.74 -5.32 13.54
N LEU A 45 7.70 -5.34 14.85
CA LEU A 45 8.57 -4.51 15.68
C LEU A 45 9.86 -5.26 16.04
N ASN A 46 10.87 -4.53 16.46
CA ASN A 46 12.11 -5.10 16.97
C ASN A 46 12.23 -4.78 18.45
N SER A 47 12.02 -5.79 19.30
CA SER A 47 12.04 -5.64 20.76
C SER A 47 13.39 -5.23 21.33
N GLU A 48 14.46 -5.35 20.55
CA GLU A 48 15.81 -4.94 20.98
C GLU A 48 15.99 -3.42 20.95
N LEU A 49 15.12 -2.71 20.24
CA LEU A 49 15.14 -1.25 20.18
C LEU A 49 14.41 -0.66 21.38
N SER A 50 14.81 0.54 21.80
CA SER A 50 14.07 1.28 22.82
C SER A 50 12.68 1.63 22.29
N ARG A 51 11.76 1.93 23.20
CA ARG A 51 10.41 2.35 22.81
C ARG A 51 10.45 3.54 21.86
N GLU A 52 11.25 4.54 22.18
CA GLU A 52 11.35 5.75 21.37
C GLU A 52 11.89 5.47 19.97
N GLU A 53 12.89 4.59 19.87
CA GLU A 53 13.45 4.18 18.59
C GLU A 53 12.42 3.40 17.77
N GLN A 54 11.67 2.49 18.41
CA GLN A 54 10.62 1.74 17.72
C GLN A 54 9.55 2.67 17.16
N GLU A 55 9.12 3.63 17.95
CA GLU A 55 8.11 4.62 17.52
C GLU A 55 8.60 5.41 16.32
N LYS A 56 9.81 5.93 16.38
CA LYS A 56 10.41 6.72 15.32
C LYS A 56 10.59 5.90 14.03
N ILE A 57 11.17 4.73 14.15
CA ILE A 57 11.47 3.88 13.00
C ILE A 57 10.18 3.35 12.36
N THR A 58 9.19 2.96 13.17
CA THR A 58 7.90 2.51 12.66
C THR A 58 7.21 3.62 11.87
N LYS A 59 7.24 4.84 12.37
CA LYS A 59 6.70 6.01 11.66
C LYS A 59 7.42 6.22 10.32
N GLU A 60 8.73 6.15 10.31
CA GLU A 60 9.51 6.29 9.08
C GLU A 60 9.18 5.18 8.07
N CYS A 61 9.08 3.95 8.52
CA CYS A 61 8.74 2.81 7.66
C CYS A 61 7.34 2.96 7.07
N LEU A 62 6.36 3.36 7.89
CA LEU A 62 4.98 3.58 7.42
C LEU A 62 4.92 4.67 6.36
N ASN A 63 5.53 5.80 6.62
CA ASN A 63 5.53 6.93 5.68
C ASN A 63 6.21 6.56 4.36
N GLU A 64 7.31 5.84 4.43
CA GLU A 64 8.03 5.39 3.23
C GLU A 64 7.23 4.36 2.45
N ALA A 65 6.62 3.39 3.14
CA ALA A 65 5.80 2.36 2.51
C ALA A 65 4.57 2.98 1.81
N ILE A 66 3.93 3.94 2.47
CA ILE A 66 2.79 4.65 1.90
C ILE A 66 3.20 5.39 0.62
N LYS A 67 4.33 6.10 0.63
CA LYS A 67 4.83 6.79 -0.56
C LYS A 67 5.11 5.82 -1.70
N LYS A 68 5.75 4.71 -1.40
CA LYS A 68 6.08 3.70 -2.42
C LYS A 68 4.81 3.10 -3.03
N VAL A 69 3.85 2.73 -2.21
CA VAL A 69 2.62 2.10 -2.71
C VAL A 69 1.75 3.09 -3.47
N GLN A 70 1.76 4.38 -3.10
CA GLN A 70 1.05 5.41 -3.85
C GLN A 70 1.55 5.51 -5.29
N ILE A 71 2.85 5.45 -5.48
CA ILE A 71 3.46 5.50 -6.81
C ILE A 71 3.06 4.25 -7.61
N VAL A 72 3.18 3.08 -7.00
CA VAL A 72 2.82 1.81 -7.65
C VAL A 72 1.33 1.75 -7.98
N ALA A 73 0.49 2.17 -7.04
CA ALA A 73 -0.96 2.18 -7.25
C ALA A 73 -1.38 3.15 -8.36
N ALA A 74 -0.79 4.34 -8.39
CA ALA A 74 -1.06 5.32 -9.44
C ALA A 74 -0.67 4.78 -10.81
N LYS A 75 0.49 4.14 -10.90
CA LYS A 75 0.96 3.53 -12.14
C LYS A 75 0.01 2.41 -12.59
N LYS A 76 -0.41 1.57 -11.65
CA LYS A 76 -1.34 0.47 -11.94
C LYS A 76 -2.68 0.97 -12.43
N MET A 77 -3.21 2.01 -11.79
CA MET A 77 -4.48 2.62 -12.20
C MET A 77 -4.37 3.20 -13.61
N SER A 78 -3.28 3.86 -13.92
CA SER A 78 -3.02 4.41 -15.25
C SER A 78 -3.01 3.32 -16.30
N GLU A 79 -2.33 2.20 -16.04
CA GLU A 79 -2.27 1.05 -16.94
C GLU A 79 -3.65 0.42 -17.15
N MET A 80 -4.45 0.34 -16.10
CA MET A 80 -5.76 -0.32 -16.14
C MET A 80 -6.83 0.52 -16.82
N THR A 81 -6.76 1.84 -16.68
CA THR A 81 -7.75 2.74 -17.25
C THR A 81 -7.43 3.14 -18.69
N GLY A 82 -6.26 2.78 -19.18
CA GLY A 82 -5.84 3.13 -20.52
C GLY A 82 -5.49 4.60 -20.72
N PHE A 83 -5.44 5.38 -19.64
CA PHE A 83 -4.93 6.73 -19.71
C PHE A 83 -3.42 6.69 -19.78
N GLY A 84 -2.87 6.83 -20.96
CA GLY A 84 -1.43 6.87 -21.14
C GLY A 84 -0.85 8.15 -20.56
N LEU A 85 -0.48 8.10 -19.33
CA LEU A 85 0.21 9.21 -18.67
C LEU A 85 1.72 8.95 -18.64
#